data_cf4f85a2be77386b632043c962c8543c
#
_entry.id   cf4f85a2be77386b632043c962c8543c
#
_cell.length_a   1.000
_cell.length_b   1.000
_cell.length_c   1.000
_cell.angle_alpha   90.00
_cell.angle_beta   90.00
_cell.angle_gamma   90.00
#
_symmetry.space_group_name_H-M   'P 1'
#
loop_
_entity.id
_entity.type
_entity.pdbx_description
1 polymer ?
#
loop_
_entity_poly.entity_id
_entity_poly.type
_entity_poly.pdbx_seq_one_letter_code
_entity_poly.pdbx_strand_id
1 'polypeptide(L)'
;MHTGKFSRWVFEAIHRGNHGLFIQILDMKLRVSCNLRFHIVEASALILMLRPFRGIQQWINRDVYTIKPAIPMIESTDSFGNSCQRLVAPVGDFLIHTSAEVMVPDKVDVTPRAYFVEIQHLPNEVLTFLLPSRYCESDRFGDLAREITFDSLPGYDQVSKINDWVRNSIQYLPGSSEFPLSAVEVHHLGHGVCRDLAQVAIALCRSISIPARLVVGYLHNLQPMDLHAWFEAYIGDRWYTFDPTQSVLRGGRVIIAFGRDAEDVSIFHQFGSGCLLNNMDVRVDLLDNSPIVIL
;
A
#
# COMPACT_ATOMS: atom_id res chain seq x y z
N MET A 1 -21.19 -30.56 11.46
CA MET A 1 -21.74 -29.94 12.68
C MET A 1 -20.62 -29.41 13.60
N HIS A 2 -19.80 -28.44 13.15
CA HIS A 2 -18.74 -27.83 13.98
C HIS A 2 -18.62 -26.29 13.85
N THR A 3 -19.51 -25.63 13.13
CA THR A 3 -19.48 -24.18 12.90
C THR A 3 -20.10 -23.33 14.02
N GLY A 4 -20.92 -23.93 14.88
CA GLY A 4 -21.66 -23.18 15.91
C GLY A 4 -20.88 -22.86 17.20
N LYS A 5 -19.76 -23.55 17.50
CA LYS A 5 -18.97 -23.30 18.71
C LYS A 5 -17.91 -22.22 18.56
N PHE A 6 -17.40 -22.02 17.35
CA PHE A 6 -16.37 -21.04 17.05
C PHE A 6 -16.92 -19.59 17.07
N SER A 7 -18.11 -19.37 16.49
CA SER A 7 -18.76 -18.06 16.49
C SER A 7 -19.14 -17.55 17.89
N ARG A 8 -19.47 -18.46 18.80
CA ARG A 8 -19.84 -18.12 20.18
C ARG A 8 -18.62 -17.69 21.02
N TRP A 9 -17.48 -18.30 20.80
CA TRP A 9 -16.23 -17.97 21.50
C TRP A 9 -15.67 -16.60 21.09
N VAL A 10 -15.71 -16.28 19.82
CA VAL A 10 -15.33 -14.98 19.28
C VAL A 10 -16.25 -13.88 19.82
N PHE A 11 -17.56 -14.12 19.88
CA PHE A 11 -18.52 -13.18 20.43
C PHE A 11 -18.31 -12.94 21.95
N GLU A 12 -17.95 -13.96 22.71
CA GLU A 12 -17.64 -13.86 24.15
C GLU A 12 -16.30 -13.14 24.41
N ALA A 13 -15.29 -13.28 23.54
CA ALA A 13 -14.02 -12.58 23.65
C ALA A 13 -14.17 -11.06 23.41
N ILE A 14 -14.98 -10.68 22.44
CA ILE A 14 -15.30 -9.26 22.14
C ILE A 14 -16.02 -8.59 23.30
N HIS A 15 -16.92 -9.30 24.01
CA HIS A 15 -17.71 -8.75 25.11
C HIS A 15 -16.98 -8.70 26.47
N ARG A 16 -15.83 -9.40 26.62
CA ARG A 16 -15.09 -9.39 27.90
C ARG A 16 -14.02 -8.31 28.06
N GLY A 17 -13.93 -7.36 27.11
CA GLY A 17 -13.05 -6.20 27.25
C GLY A 17 -11.55 -6.57 27.38
N ASN A 18 -11.09 -7.64 26.76
CA ASN A 18 -9.69 -8.03 26.77
C ASN A 18 -8.91 -7.05 25.90
N HIS A 19 -8.29 -6.05 26.51
CA HIS A 19 -7.38 -5.10 25.87
C HIS A 19 -6.15 -5.88 25.36
N GLY A 20 -6.10 -6.18 24.06
CA GLY A 20 -4.93 -6.75 23.41
C GLY A 20 -5.16 -7.80 22.32
N LEU A 21 -6.37 -8.33 22.15
CA LEU A 21 -6.64 -9.28 21.07
C LEU A 21 -7.30 -8.56 19.89
N PHE A 22 -6.53 -8.23 18.86
CA PHE A 22 -7.10 -7.76 17.60
C PHE A 22 -7.56 -8.98 16.80
N ILE A 23 -8.89 -9.17 16.73
CA ILE A 23 -9.48 -10.17 15.84
C ILE A 23 -9.67 -9.53 14.49
N GLN A 24 -8.86 -9.90 13.52
CA GLN A 24 -9.04 -9.49 12.13
C GLN A 24 -9.87 -10.56 11.41
N ILE A 25 -10.99 -10.14 10.83
CA ILE A 25 -11.82 -11.01 9.99
C ILE A 25 -11.30 -10.85 8.55
N LEU A 26 -10.80 -11.94 7.96
CA LEU A 26 -10.46 -12.04 6.55
C LEU A 26 -11.59 -12.82 5.88
N ASP A 27 -12.39 -12.15 5.08
CA ASP A 27 -13.63 -12.69 4.53
C ASP A 27 -13.71 -12.64 3.01
N MET A 28 -12.70 -12.05 2.35
CA MET A 28 -12.60 -12.00 0.90
C MET A 28 -11.38 -12.78 0.42
N LYS A 29 -11.59 -13.88 -0.31
CA LYS A 29 -10.51 -14.62 -0.97
C LYS A 29 -10.33 -14.13 -2.39
N LEU A 30 -9.18 -13.56 -2.68
CA LEU A 30 -8.81 -13.02 -3.99
C LEU A 30 -7.72 -13.85 -4.64
N ARG A 31 -7.78 -13.96 -5.97
CA ARG A 31 -6.63 -14.31 -6.80
C ARG A 31 -6.12 -13.04 -7.47
N VAL A 32 -4.88 -12.70 -7.19
CA VAL A 32 -4.19 -11.57 -7.81
C VAL A 32 -3.11 -12.08 -8.73
N SER A 33 -2.86 -11.39 -9.84
CA SER A 33 -1.76 -11.73 -10.74
C SER A 33 -1.23 -10.48 -11.44
N CYS A 34 0.08 -10.51 -11.74
CA CYS A 34 0.76 -9.48 -12.53
C CYS A 34 1.67 -10.15 -13.55
N ASN A 35 1.57 -9.72 -14.81
CA ASN A 35 2.46 -10.10 -15.90
C ASN A 35 3.24 -8.88 -16.33
N LEU A 36 4.57 -8.95 -16.23
CA LEU A 36 5.48 -7.94 -16.74
C LEU A 36 6.21 -8.50 -17.95
N ARG A 37 6.12 -7.81 -19.09
CA ARG A 37 6.83 -8.15 -20.32
C ARG A 37 7.84 -7.06 -20.64
N PHE A 38 9.10 -7.44 -20.69
CA PHE A 38 10.20 -6.55 -21.00
C PHE A 38 10.84 -6.93 -22.33
N HIS A 39 11.39 -5.95 -23.01
CA HIS A 39 12.40 -6.13 -24.04
C HIS A 39 13.73 -5.64 -23.50
N ILE A 40 14.69 -6.53 -23.36
CA ILE A 40 16.00 -6.25 -22.77
C ILE A 40 17.02 -6.08 -23.91
N VAL A 41 17.49 -4.86 -24.08
CA VAL A 41 18.46 -4.51 -25.12
C VAL A 41 19.88 -4.85 -24.66
N GLU A 42 20.16 -4.68 -23.37
CA GLU A 42 21.43 -4.99 -22.71
C GLU A 42 21.14 -5.68 -21.38
N ALA A 43 21.93 -6.70 -21.02
CA ALA A 43 21.73 -7.42 -19.78
C ALA A 43 21.68 -6.47 -18.57
N SER A 44 20.54 -6.45 -17.87
CA SER A 44 20.22 -5.43 -16.86
C SER A 44 19.90 -6.07 -15.52
N ALA A 45 20.47 -5.54 -14.46
CA ALA A 45 20.08 -5.93 -13.11
C ALA A 45 18.73 -5.31 -12.75
N LEU A 46 17.85 -6.13 -12.19
CA LEU A 46 16.52 -5.72 -11.70
C LEU A 46 16.38 -6.06 -10.22
N ILE A 47 15.77 -5.16 -9.48
CA ILE A 47 15.20 -5.41 -8.16
C ILE A 47 13.69 -5.25 -8.29
N LEU A 48 12.94 -6.25 -7.84
CA LEU A 48 11.49 -6.33 -8.00
C LEU A 48 10.82 -6.51 -6.64
N MET A 49 9.62 -5.94 -6.50
CA MET A 49 8.71 -6.16 -5.38
C MET A 49 7.36 -6.57 -5.97
N LEU A 50 7.14 -7.88 -6.14
CA LEU A 50 5.96 -8.41 -6.84
C LEU A 50 5.22 -9.48 -6.02
N ARG A 51 5.81 -9.96 -4.91
CA ARG A 51 5.12 -10.90 -4.04
C ARG A 51 4.25 -10.16 -3.02
N PRO A 52 3.07 -10.68 -2.70
CA PRO A 52 2.28 -10.13 -1.61
C PRO A 52 3.06 -10.13 -0.29
N PHE A 53 2.91 -9.03 0.44
CA PHE A 53 3.52 -8.83 1.75
C PHE A 53 3.06 -9.91 2.75
N ARG A 54 3.97 -10.45 3.55
CA ARG A 54 3.67 -11.43 4.60
C ARG A 54 3.51 -10.74 5.94
N GLY A 55 2.27 -10.54 6.37
CA GLY A 55 1.94 -9.86 7.63
C GLY A 55 0.55 -10.23 8.11
N ILE A 56 0.17 -9.68 9.27
CA ILE A 56 -1.12 -9.98 9.92
C ILE A 56 -2.34 -9.45 9.16
N GLN A 57 -2.14 -8.48 8.26
CA GLN A 57 -3.23 -7.81 7.53
C GLN A 57 -3.82 -8.65 6.39
N GLN A 58 -3.13 -9.73 6.01
CA GLN A 58 -3.56 -10.62 4.92
C GLN A 58 -2.96 -12.00 5.09
N TRP A 59 -3.66 -13.03 4.58
CA TRP A 59 -3.20 -14.40 4.61
C TRP A 59 -2.97 -14.94 3.21
N ILE A 60 -1.73 -15.35 2.90
CA ILE A 60 -1.34 -15.89 1.59
C ILE A 60 -1.51 -17.41 1.62
N ASN A 61 -2.45 -17.90 0.84
CA ASN A 61 -2.73 -19.33 0.72
C ASN A 61 -1.84 -20.01 -0.34
N ARG A 62 -1.62 -19.31 -1.47
CA ARG A 62 -0.78 -19.78 -2.58
C ARG A 62 -0.04 -18.61 -3.19
N ASP A 63 1.21 -18.82 -3.59
CA ASP A 63 2.07 -17.83 -4.21
C ASP A 63 2.91 -18.51 -5.31
N VAL A 64 2.80 -18.03 -6.54
CA VAL A 64 3.50 -18.52 -7.72
C VAL A 64 4.29 -17.39 -8.34
N TYR A 65 5.56 -17.64 -8.64
CA TYR A 65 6.46 -16.71 -9.30
C TYR A 65 7.19 -17.44 -10.43
N THR A 66 7.03 -16.98 -11.67
CA THR A 66 7.62 -17.61 -12.86
C THR A 66 8.38 -16.58 -13.67
N ILE A 67 9.57 -16.95 -14.12
CA ILE A 67 10.44 -16.12 -14.96
C ILE A 67 10.74 -16.88 -16.26
N LYS A 68 10.66 -16.20 -17.39
CA LYS A 68 11.02 -16.76 -18.71
C LYS A 68 11.91 -15.78 -19.48
N PRO A 69 13.10 -16.21 -19.95
CA PRO A 69 13.73 -17.52 -19.70
C PRO A 69 14.02 -17.73 -18.21
N ALA A 70 14.10 -18.99 -17.77
CA ALA A 70 14.43 -19.33 -16.39
C ALA A 70 15.87 -18.93 -16.08
N ILE A 71 16.05 -18.08 -15.09
CA ILE A 71 17.35 -17.55 -14.65
C ILE A 71 17.43 -17.60 -13.12
N PRO A 72 18.63 -17.57 -12.54
CA PRO A 72 18.80 -17.44 -11.09
C PRO A 72 18.19 -16.14 -10.57
N MET A 73 17.54 -16.23 -9.43
CA MET A 73 16.96 -15.11 -8.70
C MET A 73 17.32 -15.21 -7.22
N ILE A 74 17.67 -14.09 -6.60
CA ILE A 74 17.94 -14.00 -5.17
C ILE A 74 16.75 -13.30 -4.52
N GLU A 75 16.17 -13.94 -3.51
CA GLU A 75 15.14 -13.32 -2.66
C GLU A 75 15.75 -12.81 -1.37
N SER A 76 15.29 -11.66 -0.92
CA SER A 76 15.67 -11.03 0.34
C SER A 76 14.51 -10.23 0.90
N THR A 77 14.64 -9.81 2.14
CA THR A 77 13.68 -8.91 2.80
C THR A 77 14.37 -7.57 3.04
N ASP A 78 13.68 -6.47 2.75
CA ASP A 78 14.18 -5.13 3.04
C ASP A 78 13.98 -4.73 4.51
N SER A 79 14.34 -3.49 4.87
CA SER A 79 14.20 -2.96 6.23
C SER A 79 12.74 -2.76 6.67
N PHE A 80 11.78 -2.78 5.75
CA PHE A 80 10.35 -2.67 6.04
C PHE A 80 9.64 -4.03 6.07
N GLY A 81 10.36 -5.12 5.77
CA GLY A 81 9.80 -6.46 5.71
C GLY A 81 9.24 -6.85 4.34
N ASN A 82 9.42 -6.02 3.31
CA ASN A 82 8.97 -6.32 1.95
C ASN A 82 9.84 -7.39 1.31
N SER A 83 9.22 -8.26 0.52
CA SER A 83 9.93 -9.29 -0.25
C SER A 83 10.52 -8.69 -1.53
N CYS A 84 11.84 -8.75 -1.66
CA CYS A 84 12.59 -8.24 -2.80
C CYS A 84 13.20 -9.39 -3.61
N GLN A 85 13.02 -9.36 -4.94
CA GLN A 85 13.60 -10.30 -5.87
C GLN A 85 14.67 -9.60 -6.72
N ARG A 86 15.90 -10.10 -6.68
CA ARG A 86 17.03 -9.56 -7.43
C ARG A 86 17.50 -10.57 -8.48
N LEU A 87 17.65 -10.09 -9.72
CA LEU A 87 18.09 -10.90 -10.85
C LEU A 87 18.82 -10.05 -11.90
N VAL A 88 19.47 -10.72 -12.88
CA VAL A 88 20.00 -10.07 -14.07
C VAL A 88 19.21 -10.58 -15.27
N ALA A 89 18.40 -9.71 -15.85
CA ALA A 89 17.61 -10.02 -17.04
C ALA A 89 18.50 -10.13 -18.27
N PRO A 90 18.45 -11.27 -19.03
CA PRO A 90 19.24 -11.44 -20.22
C PRO A 90 18.69 -10.64 -21.40
N VAL A 91 19.50 -10.40 -22.43
CA VAL A 91 19.08 -9.75 -23.68
C VAL A 91 17.95 -10.54 -24.35
N GLY A 92 16.97 -9.84 -24.90
CA GLY A 92 15.80 -10.36 -25.58
C GLY A 92 14.50 -10.20 -24.79
N ASP A 93 13.50 -10.99 -25.13
CA ASP A 93 12.20 -10.93 -24.46
C ASP A 93 12.27 -11.61 -23.08
N PHE A 94 11.82 -10.88 -22.08
CA PHE A 94 11.86 -11.30 -20.69
C PHE A 94 10.48 -11.15 -20.04
N LEU A 95 9.96 -12.24 -19.48
CA LEU A 95 8.64 -12.31 -18.87
C LEU A 95 8.74 -12.68 -17.40
N ILE A 96 8.06 -11.90 -16.55
CA ILE A 96 7.80 -12.24 -15.16
C ILE A 96 6.30 -12.40 -14.99
N HIS A 97 5.87 -13.52 -14.41
CA HIS A 97 4.50 -13.79 -14.04
C HIS A 97 4.41 -14.10 -12.55
N THR A 98 3.56 -13.36 -11.85
CA THR A 98 3.22 -13.63 -10.46
C THR A 98 1.73 -13.89 -10.31
N SER A 99 1.36 -14.83 -9.44
CA SER A 99 -0.02 -15.07 -9.07
C SER A 99 -0.09 -15.54 -7.62
N ALA A 100 -1.03 -14.98 -6.85
CA ALA A 100 -1.24 -15.38 -5.47
C ALA A 100 -2.73 -15.51 -5.14
N GLU A 101 -3.06 -16.46 -4.26
CA GLU A 101 -4.37 -16.53 -3.59
C GLU A 101 -4.21 -15.95 -2.19
N VAL A 102 -4.93 -14.87 -1.92
CA VAL A 102 -4.79 -14.09 -0.70
C VAL A 102 -6.16 -13.87 -0.08
N MET A 103 -6.25 -14.03 1.23
CA MET A 103 -7.42 -13.62 2.01
C MET A 103 -7.16 -12.25 2.62
N VAL A 104 -8.13 -11.37 2.48
CA VAL A 104 -8.09 -9.96 2.93
C VAL A 104 -9.44 -9.56 3.53
N PRO A 105 -9.51 -8.47 4.31
CA PRO A 105 -10.79 -7.89 4.74
C PRO A 105 -11.61 -7.37 3.56
N ASP A 106 -12.93 -7.55 3.60
CA ASP A 106 -13.88 -6.95 2.65
C ASP A 106 -14.12 -5.46 2.96
N LYS A 107 -13.77 -5.02 4.16
CA LYS A 107 -13.94 -3.65 4.66
C LYS A 107 -12.64 -3.07 5.17
N VAL A 108 -12.52 -1.77 5.10
CA VAL A 108 -11.44 -1.02 5.74
C VAL A 108 -11.95 -0.48 7.07
N ASP A 109 -11.10 -0.54 8.09
CA ASP A 109 -11.40 0.04 9.38
C ASP A 109 -11.55 1.57 9.28
N VAL A 110 -12.69 2.06 9.74
CA VAL A 110 -13.01 3.48 9.86
C VAL A 110 -13.33 3.77 11.33
N THR A 111 -12.48 4.55 11.97
CA THR A 111 -12.64 4.87 13.40
C THR A 111 -12.55 6.39 13.61
N PRO A 112 -13.62 7.15 13.30
CA PRO A 112 -13.64 8.58 13.56
C PRO A 112 -13.26 8.88 15.01
N ARG A 113 -12.51 9.95 15.23
CA ARG A 113 -11.98 10.37 16.52
C ARG A 113 -10.94 9.44 17.16
N ALA A 114 -10.38 8.47 16.43
CA ALA A 114 -9.19 7.81 16.91
C ALA A 114 -8.10 8.86 17.16
N TYR A 115 -7.51 8.80 18.36
CA TYR A 115 -6.70 9.89 18.91
C TYR A 115 -5.33 10.01 18.22
N PHE A 116 -4.80 11.22 18.21
CA PHE A 116 -3.42 11.50 17.85
C PHE A 116 -2.46 10.85 18.86
N VAL A 117 -1.41 10.21 18.39
CA VAL A 117 -0.38 9.61 19.24
C VAL A 117 0.80 10.58 19.34
N GLU A 118 1.09 11.03 20.55
CA GLU A 118 2.22 11.91 20.82
C GLU A 118 3.54 11.23 20.46
N ILE A 119 4.52 11.99 19.91
CA ILE A 119 5.77 11.46 19.35
C ILE A 119 6.53 10.56 20.35
N GLN A 120 6.53 10.94 21.64
CA GLN A 120 7.20 10.16 22.70
C GLN A 120 6.54 8.82 23.00
N HIS A 121 5.31 8.58 22.52
CA HIS A 121 4.57 7.33 22.71
C HIS A 121 4.57 6.47 21.44
N LEU A 122 5.13 6.96 20.34
CA LEU A 122 5.21 6.20 19.09
C LEU A 122 6.19 5.02 19.21
N PRO A 123 5.86 3.84 18.69
CA PRO A 123 6.80 2.74 18.56
C PRO A 123 8.02 3.12 17.70
N ASN A 124 9.19 2.59 18.03
CA ASN A 124 10.44 2.93 17.33
C ASN A 124 10.37 2.68 15.81
N GLU A 125 9.72 1.62 15.40
CA GLU A 125 9.54 1.23 14.00
C GLU A 125 8.65 2.20 13.21
N VAL A 126 7.87 3.04 13.90
CA VAL A 126 6.98 4.03 13.28
C VAL A 126 7.70 5.36 13.04
N LEU A 127 8.72 5.69 13.83
CA LEU A 127 9.40 6.99 13.80
C LEU A 127 9.97 7.37 12.43
N THR A 128 10.43 6.39 11.64
CA THR A 128 10.94 6.65 10.29
C THR A 128 9.89 7.25 9.34
N PHE A 129 8.61 7.01 9.62
CA PHE A 129 7.46 7.50 8.83
C PHE A 129 6.98 8.90 9.23
N LEU A 130 7.68 9.57 10.16
CA LEU A 130 7.51 11.00 10.47
C LEU A 130 8.39 11.91 9.61
N LEU A 131 9.51 11.37 9.10
CA LEU A 131 10.55 12.16 8.49
C LEU A 131 10.23 12.49 7.02
N PRO A 132 10.69 13.64 6.50
CA PRO A 132 10.70 13.90 5.07
C PRO A 132 11.44 12.78 4.33
N SER A 133 11.04 12.53 3.10
CA SER A 133 11.67 11.53 2.25
C SER A 133 11.72 12.01 0.81
N ARG A 134 12.31 11.22 -0.12
CA ARG A 134 12.62 11.64 -1.49
C ARG A 134 11.44 12.29 -2.21
N TYR A 135 10.25 11.71 -2.09
CA TYR A 135 9.05 12.17 -2.78
C TYR A 135 7.99 12.76 -1.83
N CYS A 136 8.26 12.79 -0.52
CA CYS A 136 7.36 13.35 0.49
C CYS A 136 8.12 14.41 1.32
N GLU A 137 8.25 15.63 0.76
CA GLU A 137 8.93 16.78 1.37
C GLU A 137 8.03 17.43 2.43
N SER A 138 7.75 16.69 3.52
CA SER A 138 6.80 17.12 4.55
C SER A 138 7.18 18.43 5.25
N ASP A 139 8.47 18.78 5.27
CA ASP A 139 8.98 20.06 5.76
C ASP A 139 8.46 21.28 4.97
N ARG A 140 7.87 21.07 3.79
CA ARG A 140 7.34 22.13 2.92
C ARG A 140 5.83 22.33 3.05
N PHE A 141 5.13 21.47 3.79
CA PHE A 141 3.66 21.44 3.82
C PHE A 141 3.03 21.89 5.13
N GLY A 142 3.82 22.36 6.11
CA GLY A 142 3.33 22.65 7.46
C GLY A 142 2.21 23.68 7.52
N ASP A 143 2.30 24.79 6.76
CA ASP A 143 1.27 25.84 6.75
C ASP A 143 -0.03 25.33 6.10
N LEU A 144 0.09 24.68 4.94
CA LEU A 144 -1.06 24.13 4.22
C LEU A 144 -1.77 23.04 5.04
N ALA A 145 -1.03 22.14 5.68
CA ALA A 145 -1.64 21.10 6.49
C ALA A 145 -2.41 21.66 7.71
N ARG A 146 -1.85 22.71 8.37
CA ARG A 146 -2.55 23.39 9.47
C ARG A 146 -3.82 24.10 8.98
N GLU A 147 -3.78 24.72 7.81
CA GLU A 147 -4.96 25.34 7.20
C GLU A 147 -6.06 24.29 6.93
N ILE A 148 -5.68 23.17 6.26
CA ILE A 148 -6.63 22.09 5.95
C ILE A 148 -7.28 21.52 7.20
N THR A 149 -6.51 21.36 8.29
CA THR A 149 -6.94 20.62 9.49
C THR A 149 -7.38 21.51 10.64
N PHE A 150 -7.50 22.81 10.44
CA PHE A 150 -7.72 23.83 11.49
C PHE A 150 -8.92 23.52 12.40
N ASP A 151 -10.01 23.00 11.86
CA ASP A 151 -11.27 22.69 12.57
C ASP A 151 -11.45 21.20 12.89
N SER A 152 -10.40 20.38 12.71
CA SER A 152 -10.46 18.93 12.88
C SER A 152 -9.95 18.49 14.25
N LEU A 153 -10.55 17.43 14.80
CA LEU A 153 -10.00 16.79 16.00
C LEU A 153 -8.65 16.12 15.65
N PRO A 154 -7.65 16.20 16.57
CA PRO A 154 -6.35 15.57 16.34
C PRO A 154 -6.46 14.06 16.13
N GLY A 155 -5.72 13.55 15.14
CA GLY A 155 -5.70 12.14 14.78
C GLY A 155 -6.50 11.82 13.53
N TYR A 156 -7.45 10.88 13.63
CA TYR A 156 -8.17 10.34 12.47
C TYR A 156 -8.88 11.42 11.64
N ASP A 157 -9.54 12.36 12.30
CA ASP A 157 -10.34 13.40 11.64
C ASP A 157 -9.44 14.34 10.81
N GLN A 158 -8.21 14.65 11.29
CA GLN A 158 -7.22 15.42 10.53
C GLN A 158 -6.80 14.67 9.26
N VAL A 159 -6.50 13.38 9.37
CA VAL A 159 -6.08 12.57 8.21
C VAL A 159 -7.23 12.41 7.21
N SER A 160 -8.45 12.21 7.69
CA SER A 160 -9.63 12.17 6.83
C SER A 160 -9.81 13.47 6.05
N LYS A 161 -9.62 14.62 6.72
CA LYS A 161 -9.70 15.95 6.10
C LYS A 161 -8.60 16.14 5.04
N ILE A 162 -7.36 15.70 5.33
CA ILE A 162 -6.25 15.72 4.37
C ILE A 162 -6.58 14.85 3.17
N ASN A 163 -7.06 13.62 3.38
CA ASN A 163 -7.44 12.71 2.29
C ASN A 163 -8.50 13.34 1.37
N ASP A 164 -9.52 13.96 1.96
CA ASP A 164 -10.58 14.61 1.21
C ASP A 164 -10.09 15.86 0.49
N TRP A 165 -9.21 16.64 1.10
CA TRP A 165 -8.60 17.80 0.46
C TRP A 165 -7.77 17.38 -0.75
N VAL A 166 -6.90 16.37 -0.62
CA VAL A 166 -6.10 15.86 -1.74
C VAL A 166 -6.99 15.41 -2.89
N ARG A 167 -8.04 14.63 -2.60
CA ARG A 167 -8.99 14.16 -3.62
C ARG A 167 -9.70 15.30 -4.36
N ASN A 168 -10.02 16.37 -3.67
CA ASN A 168 -10.79 17.48 -4.23
C ASN A 168 -9.90 18.53 -4.92
N SER A 169 -8.63 18.67 -4.51
CA SER A 169 -7.70 19.69 -4.99
C SER A 169 -6.73 19.20 -6.05
N ILE A 170 -6.48 17.88 -6.12
CA ILE A 170 -5.54 17.27 -7.07
C ILE A 170 -6.31 16.28 -7.96
N GLN A 171 -6.30 16.53 -9.24
CA GLN A 171 -7.00 15.68 -10.21
C GLN A 171 -6.29 14.31 -10.32
N TYR A 172 -7.00 13.23 -10.05
CA TYR A 172 -6.53 11.89 -10.39
C TYR A 172 -6.57 11.69 -11.91
N LEU A 173 -5.41 11.51 -12.54
CA LEU A 173 -5.26 11.38 -14.00
C LEU A 173 -4.38 10.15 -14.31
N PRO A 174 -4.97 8.97 -14.58
CA PRO A 174 -4.23 7.76 -14.92
C PRO A 174 -3.26 7.98 -16.09
N GLY A 175 -2.02 7.50 -15.97
CA GLY A 175 -1.00 7.62 -17.00
C GLY A 175 -0.34 9.00 -17.14
N SER A 176 -0.66 9.97 -16.27
CA SER A 176 -0.08 11.32 -16.33
C SER A 176 1.37 11.39 -15.85
N SER A 177 1.86 10.42 -15.10
CA SER A 177 3.25 10.34 -14.66
C SER A 177 3.80 8.92 -14.81
N GLU A 178 4.83 8.77 -15.65
CA GLU A 178 5.57 7.52 -15.83
C GLU A 178 6.52 7.28 -14.64
N PHE A 179 7.22 8.33 -14.23
CA PHE A 179 8.14 8.32 -13.09
C PHE A 179 7.49 8.98 -11.86
N PRO A 180 7.94 8.61 -10.64
CA PRO A 180 7.45 9.25 -9.42
C PRO A 180 7.73 10.77 -9.43
N LEU A 181 6.70 11.55 -9.14
CA LEU A 181 6.80 12.98 -8.88
C LEU A 181 6.84 13.24 -7.37
N SER A 182 7.53 14.27 -6.94
CA SER A 182 7.50 14.68 -5.55
C SER A 182 6.18 15.31 -5.14
N ALA A 183 5.86 15.32 -3.85
CA ALA A 183 4.63 15.92 -3.34
C ALA A 183 4.52 17.42 -3.70
N VAL A 184 5.65 18.15 -3.71
CA VAL A 184 5.70 19.55 -4.12
C VAL A 184 5.40 19.71 -5.60
N GLU A 185 5.99 18.87 -6.47
CA GLU A 185 5.72 18.90 -7.91
C GLU A 185 4.25 18.61 -8.21
N VAL A 186 3.68 17.56 -7.60
CA VAL A 186 2.27 17.18 -7.78
C VAL A 186 1.33 18.29 -7.30
N HIS A 187 1.62 18.91 -6.16
CA HIS A 187 0.83 20.02 -5.65
C HIS A 187 0.83 21.22 -6.61
N HIS A 188 1.96 21.54 -7.21
CA HIS A 188 2.05 22.63 -8.21
C HIS A 188 1.37 22.28 -9.53
N LEU A 189 1.46 21.01 -9.99
CA LEU A 189 0.83 20.55 -11.22
C LEU A 189 -0.70 20.43 -11.11
N GLY A 190 -1.21 20.16 -9.90
CA GLY A 190 -2.63 19.94 -9.64
C GLY A 190 -3.20 18.64 -10.18
N HIS A 191 -2.37 17.69 -10.65
CA HIS A 191 -2.79 16.37 -11.09
C HIS A 191 -1.68 15.32 -10.89
N GLY A 192 -2.06 14.05 -10.89
CA GLY A 192 -1.13 12.93 -10.75
C GLY A 192 -1.82 11.58 -10.78
N VAL A 193 -1.05 10.50 -10.66
CA VAL A 193 -1.56 9.13 -10.52
C VAL A 193 -1.78 8.77 -9.03
N CYS A 194 -2.31 7.58 -8.75
CA CYS A 194 -2.61 7.14 -7.38
C CYS A 194 -1.43 7.29 -6.41
N ARG A 195 -0.23 6.91 -6.83
CA ARG A 195 1.02 7.05 -6.09
C ARG A 195 1.29 8.51 -5.72
N ASP A 196 1.14 9.41 -6.68
CA ASP A 196 1.47 10.82 -6.53
C ASP A 196 0.51 11.51 -5.53
N LEU A 197 -0.80 11.22 -5.64
CA LEU A 197 -1.81 11.71 -4.70
C LEU A 197 -1.55 11.18 -3.27
N ALA A 198 -1.20 9.90 -3.14
CA ALA A 198 -0.85 9.31 -1.85
C ALA A 198 0.38 10.00 -1.23
N GLN A 199 1.41 10.34 -2.02
CA GLN A 199 2.61 11.04 -1.56
C GLN A 199 2.31 12.44 -1.04
N VAL A 200 1.41 13.19 -1.68
CA VAL A 200 0.95 14.49 -1.16
C VAL A 200 0.25 14.32 0.18
N ALA A 201 -0.66 13.35 0.30
CA ALA A 201 -1.34 13.08 1.57
C ALA A 201 -0.35 12.69 2.69
N ILE A 202 0.66 11.86 2.37
CA ILE A 202 1.73 11.47 3.30
C ILE A 202 2.53 12.70 3.76
N ALA A 203 2.93 13.57 2.83
CA ALA A 203 3.67 14.78 3.16
C ALA A 203 2.88 15.71 4.08
N LEU A 204 1.58 15.90 3.82
CA LEU A 204 0.66 16.66 4.67
C LEU A 204 0.50 16.04 6.06
N CYS A 205 0.31 14.72 6.17
CA CYS A 205 0.21 14.04 7.47
C CYS A 205 1.48 14.21 8.32
N ARG A 206 2.64 13.95 7.71
CA ARG A 206 3.93 14.06 8.41
C ARG A 206 4.24 15.49 8.84
N SER A 207 3.83 16.50 8.07
CA SER A 207 4.05 17.90 8.41
C SER A 207 3.33 18.36 9.69
N ILE A 208 2.30 17.62 10.11
CA ILE A 208 1.60 17.80 11.40
C ILE A 208 1.89 16.66 12.38
N SER A 209 3.02 15.99 12.21
CA SER A 209 3.53 14.94 13.11
C SER A 209 2.69 13.66 13.17
N ILE A 210 1.91 13.36 12.13
CA ILE A 210 1.21 12.08 12.00
C ILE A 210 2.06 11.16 11.10
N PRO A 211 2.57 10.02 11.62
CA PRO A 211 3.33 9.08 10.79
C PRO A 211 2.46 8.55 9.66
N ALA A 212 3.00 8.55 8.44
CA ALA A 212 2.28 8.05 7.27
C ALA A 212 3.23 7.34 6.31
N ARG A 213 2.73 6.29 5.62
CA ARG A 213 3.51 5.45 4.71
C ARG A 213 2.78 5.19 3.40
N LEU A 214 3.55 5.03 2.33
CA LEU A 214 3.04 4.58 1.04
C LEU A 214 2.84 3.07 1.07
N VAL A 215 1.73 2.61 0.49
CA VAL A 215 1.44 1.19 0.28
C VAL A 215 1.14 0.98 -1.20
N VAL A 216 1.73 -0.07 -1.77
CA VAL A 216 1.46 -0.50 -3.16
C VAL A 216 0.92 -1.93 -3.14
N GLY A 217 -0.05 -2.20 -3.99
CA GLY A 217 -0.67 -3.51 -4.07
C GLY A 217 -1.76 -3.62 -5.12
N TYR A 218 -2.70 -4.52 -4.87
CA TYR A 218 -3.87 -4.73 -5.71
C TYR A 218 -5.12 -4.22 -5.01
N LEU A 219 -6.08 -3.72 -5.78
CA LEU A 219 -7.39 -3.32 -5.29
C LEU A 219 -8.47 -4.04 -6.11
N HIS A 220 -9.32 -4.82 -5.44
CA HIS A 220 -10.43 -5.51 -6.09
C HIS A 220 -11.41 -4.52 -6.72
N ASN A 221 -11.87 -4.81 -7.94
CA ASN A 221 -12.77 -3.95 -8.72
C ASN A 221 -12.22 -2.55 -9.02
N LEU A 222 -10.90 -2.37 -9.08
CA LEU A 222 -10.31 -1.13 -9.58
C LEU A 222 -10.64 -0.94 -11.07
N GLN A 223 -10.92 0.31 -11.48
CA GLN A 223 -11.22 0.65 -12.87
C GLN A 223 -10.46 1.92 -13.29
N PRO A 224 -9.62 1.85 -14.35
CA PRO A 224 -9.16 0.64 -15.04
C PRO A 224 -8.33 -0.25 -14.10
N MET A 225 -8.26 -1.57 -14.39
CA MET A 225 -7.48 -2.50 -13.57
C MET A 225 -5.98 -2.24 -13.75
N ASP A 226 -5.30 -2.02 -12.63
CA ASP A 226 -3.85 -1.79 -12.55
C ASP A 226 -3.36 -2.11 -11.13
N LEU A 227 -2.04 -2.05 -10.91
CA LEU A 227 -1.50 -1.92 -9.56
C LEU A 227 -1.93 -0.58 -8.97
N HIS A 228 -2.17 -0.58 -7.68
CA HIS A 228 -2.72 0.57 -6.99
C HIS A 228 -1.83 1.01 -5.84
N ALA A 229 -1.80 2.31 -5.59
CA ALA A 229 -1.13 2.90 -4.47
C ALA A 229 -2.11 3.69 -3.60
N TRP A 230 -1.93 3.57 -2.28
CA TRP A 230 -2.66 4.31 -1.27
C TRP A 230 -1.73 4.67 -0.12
N PHE A 231 -2.21 5.31 0.91
CA PHE A 231 -1.40 5.56 2.09
C PHE A 231 -2.06 5.00 3.36
N GLU A 232 -1.22 4.79 4.35
CA GLU A 232 -1.65 4.48 5.70
C GLU A 232 -1.08 5.52 6.67
N ALA A 233 -1.88 5.89 7.68
CA ALA A 233 -1.48 6.78 8.75
C ALA A 233 -1.57 6.07 10.11
N TYR A 234 -0.59 6.30 10.99
CA TYR A 234 -0.54 5.73 12.33
C TYR A 234 -1.25 6.63 13.32
N ILE A 235 -2.38 6.14 13.84
CA ILE A 235 -3.32 6.86 14.68
C ILE A 235 -3.88 5.88 15.70
N GLY A 236 -4.08 6.27 16.96
CA GLY A 236 -4.69 5.40 17.96
C GLY A 236 -4.00 4.05 18.11
N ASP A 237 -2.66 4.06 18.07
CA ASP A 237 -1.77 2.89 18.22
C ASP A 237 -1.85 1.85 17.09
N ARG A 238 -2.34 2.22 15.90
CA ARG A 238 -2.35 1.34 14.72
C ARG A 238 -2.36 2.10 13.40
N TRP A 239 -2.10 1.35 12.30
CA TRP A 239 -2.18 1.86 10.94
C TRP A 239 -3.62 1.83 10.42
N TYR A 240 -4.06 2.96 9.87
CA TYR A 240 -5.34 3.11 9.17
C TYR A 240 -5.13 3.40 7.71
N THR A 241 -5.89 2.74 6.85
CA THR A 241 -5.86 2.91 5.39
C THR A 241 -6.68 4.13 4.97
N PHE A 242 -6.11 4.93 4.05
CA PHE A 242 -6.76 6.04 3.36
C PHE A 242 -6.39 6.02 1.88
N ASP A 243 -7.26 6.54 1.02
CA ASP A 243 -7.06 6.52 -0.42
C ASP A 243 -7.71 7.74 -1.08
N PRO A 244 -6.93 8.77 -1.47
CA PRO A 244 -7.48 9.97 -2.07
C PRO A 244 -8.04 9.77 -3.48
N THR A 245 -7.81 8.61 -4.11
CA THR A 245 -8.37 8.32 -5.44
C THR A 245 -9.76 7.70 -5.39
N GLN A 246 -10.17 7.18 -4.23
CA GLN A 246 -11.45 6.47 -4.07
C GLN A 246 -12.46 7.34 -3.32
N SER A 247 -13.63 7.59 -3.93
CA SER A 247 -14.74 8.31 -3.28
C SER A 247 -15.35 7.54 -2.11
N VAL A 248 -15.31 6.22 -2.17
CA VAL A 248 -15.70 5.30 -1.09
C VAL A 248 -14.53 4.39 -0.78
N LEU A 249 -14.04 4.45 0.45
CA LEU A 249 -12.99 3.57 0.93
C LEU A 249 -13.54 2.15 1.09
N ARG A 250 -12.94 1.20 0.39
CA ARG A 250 -13.38 -0.20 0.35
C ARG A 250 -12.24 -1.16 0.65
N GLY A 251 -12.56 -2.36 1.15
CA GLY A 251 -11.62 -3.45 1.35
C GLY A 251 -11.21 -4.14 0.06
N GLY A 252 -10.79 -5.40 0.15
CA GLY A 252 -10.28 -6.14 -0.99
C GLY A 252 -8.93 -5.62 -1.48
N ARG A 253 -8.07 -5.17 -0.54
CA ARG A 253 -6.72 -4.66 -0.80
C ARG A 253 -5.70 -5.71 -0.49
N VAL A 254 -4.88 -6.09 -1.47
CA VAL A 254 -3.75 -7.01 -1.27
C VAL A 254 -2.47 -6.18 -1.31
N ILE A 255 -1.78 -6.11 -0.19
CA ILE A 255 -0.51 -5.38 -0.05
C ILE A 255 0.61 -6.17 -0.72
N ILE A 256 1.40 -5.53 -1.56
CA ILE A 256 2.68 -6.03 -2.07
C ILE A 256 3.81 -5.52 -1.18
N ALA A 257 3.88 -4.20 -0.99
CA ALA A 257 4.94 -3.57 -0.22
C ALA A 257 4.48 -2.24 0.37
N PHE A 258 5.18 -1.76 1.39
CA PHE A 258 5.03 -0.43 1.94
C PHE A 258 6.41 0.19 2.27
N GLY A 259 6.46 1.51 2.31
CA GLY A 259 7.66 2.26 2.60
C GLY A 259 7.38 3.73 2.87
N ARG A 260 8.42 4.55 2.99
CA ARG A 260 8.25 5.99 3.24
C ARG A 260 7.58 6.70 2.05
N ASP A 261 7.99 6.34 0.84
CA ASP A 261 7.47 6.85 -0.42
C ASP A 261 7.84 5.91 -1.58
N ALA A 262 7.71 6.36 -2.82
CA ALA A 262 7.97 5.56 -4.02
C ALA A 262 9.44 5.15 -4.22
N GLU A 263 10.40 5.77 -3.52
CA GLU A 263 11.80 5.32 -3.55
C GLU A 263 11.97 3.98 -2.84
N ASP A 264 11.26 3.79 -1.73
CA ASP A 264 11.32 2.55 -0.95
C ASP A 264 10.43 1.44 -1.55
N VAL A 265 9.40 1.81 -2.33
CA VAL A 265 8.36 0.88 -2.82
C VAL A 265 8.23 0.99 -4.32
N SER A 266 9.06 0.26 -5.04
CA SER A 266 9.01 0.18 -6.49
C SER A 266 8.71 -1.25 -6.94
N ILE A 267 7.76 -1.37 -7.87
CA ILE A 267 7.42 -2.67 -8.48
C ILE A 267 8.64 -3.26 -9.17
N PHE A 268 9.44 -2.41 -9.82
CA PHE A 268 10.76 -2.76 -10.31
C PHE A 268 11.69 -1.55 -10.34
N HIS A 269 12.95 -1.76 -9.98
CA HIS A 269 14.06 -0.86 -10.24
C HIS A 269 15.00 -1.52 -11.25
N GLN A 270 15.38 -0.78 -12.29
CA GLN A 270 16.38 -1.21 -13.25
C GLN A 270 17.72 -0.50 -13.01
N PHE A 271 18.79 -1.22 -13.18
CA PHE A 271 20.16 -0.69 -13.12
C PHE A 271 20.81 -0.87 -14.50
N GLY A 272 20.97 0.24 -15.21
CA GLY A 272 21.37 0.27 -16.61
C GLY A 272 20.27 0.84 -17.52
N SER A 273 20.56 1.01 -18.79
CA SER A 273 19.66 1.67 -19.77
C SER A 273 18.93 0.68 -20.69
N GLY A 274 19.14 -0.61 -20.52
CA GLY A 274 18.75 -1.63 -21.50
C GLY A 274 17.42 -2.33 -21.26
N CYS A 275 16.58 -1.87 -20.33
CA CYS A 275 15.33 -2.56 -19.98
C CYS A 275 14.13 -1.69 -20.35
N LEU A 276 13.29 -2.17 -21.27
CA LEU A 276 12.05 -1.53 -21.68
C LEU A 276 10.86 -2.38 -21.24
N LEU A 277 10.00 -1.82 -20.38
CA LEU A 277 8.73 -2.43 -20.01
C LEU A 277 7.74 -2.24 -21.17
N ASN A 278 7.42 -3.31 -21.89
CA ASN A 278 6.48 -3.26 -23.01
C ASN A 278 5.03 -3.38 -22.58
N ASN A 279 4.77 -4.14 -21.53
CA ASN A 279 3.41 -4.36 -21.05
C ASN A 279 3.38 -4.82 -19.59
N MET A 280 2.38 -4.31 -18.86
CA MET A 280 1.99 -4.78 -17.54
C MET A 280 0.51 -5.17 -17.58
N ASP A 281 0.17 -6.43 -17.27
CA ASP A 281 -1.22 -6.94 -17.20
C ASP A 281 -1.50 -7.37 -15.77
N VAL A 282 -2.47 -6.72 -15.13
CA VAL A 282 -2.86 -6.93 -13.75
C VAL A 282 -4.26 -7.50 -13.68
N ARG A 283 -4.49 -8.50 -12.82
CA ARG A 283 -5.82 -9.08 -12.61
C ARG A 283 -6.08 -9.31 -11.12
N VAL A 284 -7.33 -9.10 -10.74
CA VAL A 284 -7.84 -9.36 -9.39
C VAL A 284 -9.20 -10.02 -9.50
N ASP A 285 -9.25 -11.32 -9.20
CA ASP A 285 -10.46 -12.13 -9.28
C ASP A 285 -10.94 -12.49 -7.87
N LEU A 286 -12.22 -12.32 -7.61
CA LEU A 286 -12.86 -12.82 -6.40
C LEU A 286 -13.07 -14.32 -6.53
N LEU A 287 -12.56 -15.09 -5.56
CA LEU A 287 -12.70 -16.56 -5.52
C LEU A 287 -13.80 -17.00 -4.56
N ASP A 288 -13.88 -16.40 -3.37
CA ASP A 288 -14.84 -16.74 -2.33
C ASP A 288 -14.94 -15.61 -1.29
N ASN A 289 -16.07 -15.54 -0.60
CA ASN A 289 -16.35 -14.60 0.50
C ASN A 289 -16.59 -15.33 1.83
N SER A 290 -16.06 -16.52 2.02
CA SER A 290 -16.20 -17.26 3.27
C SER A 290 -15.23 -16.72 4.32
N PRO A 291 -15.68 -16.20 5.47
CA PRO A 291 -14.83 -15.59 6.49
C PRO A 291 -13.92 -16.61 7.19
N ILE A 292 -12.66 -16.24 7.38
CA ILE A 292 -11.72 -16.90 8.30
C ILE A 292 -11.35 -15.89 9.39
N VAL A 293 -11.40 -16.34 10.64
CA VAL A 293 -10.99 -15.53 11.80
C VAL A 293 -9.56 -15.90 12.17
N ILE A 294 -8.66 -14.90 12.17
CA ILE A 294 -7.29 -15.03 12.65
C ILE A 294 -7.23 -14.36 14.03
N LEU A 295 -6.77 -15.14 15.03
CA LEU A 295 -6.62 -14.72 16.42
C LEU A 295 -5.21 -14.21 16.68
#